data_8a063bb430995756c5c3b8f811659cc0
#
_entry.id   8a063bb430995756c5c3b8f811659cc0
#
_cell.length_a   1.000
_cell.length_b   1.000
_cell.length_c   1.000
_cell.angle_alpha   90.00
_cell.angle_beta   90.00
_cell.angle_gamma   90.00
#
_symmetry.space_group_name_H-M   'P 1'
#
loop_
_entity.id
_entity.type
_entity.pdbx_description
1 polymer ?
#
loop_
_entity_poly.entity_id
_entity_poly.type
_entity_poly.pdbx_seq_one_letter_code
_entity_poly.pdbx_strand_id
1 'polypeptide(L)'
;MIRGFSIISPASSYLIDYPNRVERGCKFLNKCGYNVNFEKNASKKMLYYSGTADERVEDINNALENENTDIIMASIGGYNSNQLLDKLDYEKISESNKIFCGYSDITCLLLAIYVKTKKIVFHGPTFLPEICEYPQPYEYTWNCLNELLNNSCLLYTSPSPRDKRQ
;
A
#
# COMPACT_ATOMS: atom_id res chain seq x y z
N MET A 1 -2.71 11.05 -14.33
CA MET A 1 -2.97 11.66 -12.99
C MET A 1 -3.51 10.55 -12.10
N ILE A 2 -2.93 10.39 -10.91
CA ILE A 2 -3.37 9.37 -9.93
C ILE A 2 -4.76 9.71 -9.43
N ARG A 3 -5.68 8.74 -9.45
CA ARG A 3 -7.10 8.90 -9.09
C ARG A 3 -7.36 8.61 -7.61
N GLY A 4 -6.63 7.67 -7.02
CA GLY A 4 -6.86 7.32 -5.63
C GLY A 4 -6.17 6.03 -5.18
N PHE A 5 -6.57 5.60 -3.99
CA PHE A 5 -6.00 4.51 -3.23
C PHE A 5 -7.03 3.41 -2.97
N SER A 6 -6.71 2.16 -3.30
CA SER A 6 -7.37 0.97 -2.76
C SER A 6 -6.60 0.51 -1.53
N ILE A 7 -7.26 0.51 -0.39
CA ILE A 7 -6.68 0.09 0.89
C ILE A 7 -6.99 -1.39 1.10
N ILE A 8 -5.94 -2.18 1.22
CA ILE A 8 -5.97 -3.61 1.49
C ILE A 8 -5.29 -3.92 2.82
N SER A 9 -5.60 -5.05 3.41
CA SER A 9 -4.94 -5.54 4.63
C SER A 9 -4.33 -6.93 4.37
N PRO A 10 -3.17 -7.01 3.69
CA PRO A 10 -2.59 -8.30 3.30
C PRO A 10 -1.98 -9.08 4.47
N ALA A 11 -1.89 -8.46 5.63
CA ALA A 11 -1.39 -9.05 6.87
C ALA A 11 -2.36 -8.81 8.03
N SER A 12 -2.03 -7.91 8.96
CA SER A 12 -2.92 -7.52 10.05
C SER A 12 -3.94 -6.48 9.61
N SER A 13 -5.03 -6.35 10.37
CA SER A 13 -5.98 -5.25 10.21
C SER A 13 -6.31 -4.67 11.57
N TYR A 14 -6.14 -3.36 11.68
CA TYR A 14 -6.53 -2.56 12.84
C TYR A 14 -7.49 -1.42 12.46
N LEU A 15 -8.05 -1.46 11.25
CA LEU A 15 -8.91 -0.39 10.74
C LEU A 15 -10.15 -0.19 11.62
N ILE A 16 -10.78 -1.29 12.08
CA ILE A 16 -11.96 -1.22 12.96
C ILE A 16 -11.62 -0.79 14.38
N ASP A 17 -10.37 -0.97 14.82
CA ASP A 17 -9.95 -0.62 16.19
C ASP A 17 -9.67 0.90 16.31
N TYR A 18 -9.42 1.58 15.18
CA TYR A 18 -9.04 3.00 15.15
C TYR A 18 -9.87 3.84 14.18
N PRO A 19 -11.22 3.83 14.30
CA PRO A 19 -12.11 4.47 13.32
C PRO A 19 -11.83 5.98 13.15
N ASN A 20 -11.50 6.69 14.24
CA ASN A 20 -11.18 8.11 14.18
C ASN A 20 -9.87 8.39 13.41
N ARG A 21 -8.89 7.47 13.47
CA ARG A 21 -7.67 7.57 12.66
C ARG A 21 -8.00 7.35 11.20
N VAL A 22 -8.76 6.30 10.89
CA VAL A 22 -9.21 5.99 9.53
C VAL A 22 -9.96 7.17 8.92
N GLU A 23 -10.92 7.76 9.64
CA GLU A 23 -11.66 8.94 9.17
C GLU A 23 -10.72 10.11 8.87
N ARG A 24 -9.73 10.36 9.72
CA ARG A 24 -8.74 11.42 9.49
C ARG A 24 -7.92 11.19 8.23
N GLY A 25 -7.41 9.98 8.01
CA GLY A 25 -6.67 9.63 6.81
C GLY A 25 -7.52 9.78 5.53
N CYS A 26 -8.77 9.33 5.57
CA CYS A 26 -9.72 9.53 4.46
C CYS A 26 -9.94 11.02 4.17
N LYS A 27 -10.21 11.83 5.21
CA LYS A 27 -10.38 13.28 5.05
C LYS A 27 -9.14 13.94 4.45
N PHE A 28 -7.95 13.52 4.88
CA PHE A 28 -6.70 14.04 4.36
C PHE A 28 -6.54 13.72 2.86
N LEU A 29 -6.66 12.46 2.48
CA LEU A 29 -6.52 12.05 1.07
C LEU A 29 -7.59 12.69 0.17
N ASN A 30 -8.84 12.74 0.62
CA ASN A 30 -9.92 13.39 -0.12
C ASN A 30 -9.66 14.90 -0.30
N LYS A 31 -9.13 15.58 0.72
CA LYS A 31 -8.72 16.99 0.64
C LYS A 31 -7.59 17.19 -0.39
N CYS A 32 -6.72 16.20 -0.55
CA CYS A 32 -5.67 16.19 -1.58
C CYS A 32 -6.18 15.81 -2.98
N GLY A 33 -7.47 15.50 -3.12
CA GLY A 33 -8.10 15.17 -4.41
C GLY A 33 -8.06 13.68 -4.78
N TYR A 34 -7.71 12.79 -3.84
CA TYR A 34 -7.63 11.35 -4.08
C TYR A 34 -8.86 10.61 -3.57
N ASN A 35 -9.38 9.67 -4.36
CA ASN A 35 -10.38 8.71 -3.90
C ASN A 35 -9.75 7.71 -2.92
N VAL A 36 -10.55 7.27 -1.94
CA VAL A 36 -10.14 6.22 -1.00
C VAL A 36 -11.16 5.11 -1.03
N ASN A 37 -10.75 3.92 -1.43
CA ASN A 37 -11.57 2.72 -1.42
C ASN A 37 -10.98 1.71 -0.43
N PHE A 38 -11.81 1.14 0.42
CA PHE A 38 -11.43 0.00 1.26
C PHE A 38 -11.97 -1.26 0.62
N GLU A 39 -11.08 -2.22 0.37
CA GLU A 39 -11.52 -3.49 -0.16
C GLU A 39 -12.36 -4.26 0.87
N LYS A 40 -13.21 -5.14 0.39
CA LYS A 40 -14.28 -5.81 1.14
C LYS A 40 -13.84 -6.45 2.45
N ASN A 41 -12.68 -7.07 2.45
CA ASN A 41 -12.14 -7.81 3.60
C ASN A 41 -11.11 -7.00 4.40
N ALA A 42 -10.72 -5.81 3.95
CA ALA A 42 -9.64 -5.02 4.54
C ALA A 42 -9.87 -4.68 6.02
N SER A 43 -11.13 -4.55 6.45
CA SER A 43 -11.50 -4.28 7.84
C SER A 43 -11.85 -5.54 8.64
N LYS A 44 -11.79 -6.73 8.04
CA LYS A 44 -12.02 -7.98 8.78
C LYS A 44 -10.97 -8.17 9.85
N LYS A 45 -11.37 -8.81 10.95
CA LYS A 45 -10.48 -9.16 12.05
C LYS A 45 -10.72 -10.60 12.47
N MET A 46 -9.72 -11.43 12.27
CA MET A 46 -9.69 -12.82 12.70
C MET A 46 -8.41 -13.04 13.53
N LEU A 47 -8.52 -12.93 14.85
CA LEU A 47 -7.38 -12.82 15.77
C LEU A 47 -6.57 -11.55 15.43
N TYR A 48 -5.36 -11.72 14.88
CA TYR A 48 -4.48 -10.63 14.43
C TYR A 48 -4.35 -10.54 12.89
N TYR A 49 -5.16 -11.31 12.13
CA TYR A 49 -5.22 -11.27 10.67
C TYR A 49 -6.42 -10.44 10.20
N SER A 50 -6.38 -10.01 8.96
CA SER A 50 -7.52 -9.39 8.28
C SER A 50 -8.43 -10.39 7.55
N GLY A 51 -8.49 -11.63 8.00
CA GLY A 51 -9.22 -12.72 7.37
C GLY A 51 -8.32 -13.83 6.84
N THR A 52 -8.89 -14.79 6.12
CA THR A 52 -8.16 -15.90 5.51
C THR A 52 -7.19 -15.41 4.42
N ALA A 53 -6.23 -16.24 4.02
CA ALA A 53 -5.34 -15.91 2.90
C ALA A 53 -6.12 -15.66 1.60
N ASP A 54 -7.18 -16.45 1.36
CA ASP A 54 -7.98 -16.31 0.14
C ASP A 54 -8.78 -15.00 0.11
N GLU A 55 -9.34 -14.57 1.25
CA GLU A 55 -10.02 -13.27 1.37
C GLU A 55 -9.08 -12.08 1.16
N ARG A 56 -7.85 -12.19 1.64
CA ARG A 56 -6.84 -11.13 1.43
C ARG A 56 -6.35 -11.07 -0.03
N VAL A 57 -6.28 -12.23 -0.71
CA VAL A 57 -5.99 -12.30 -2.14
C VAL A 57 -7.17 -11.78 -2.96
N GLU A 58 -8.42 -12.08 -2.57
CA GLU A 58 -9.62 -11.50 -3.18
C GLU A 58 -9.56 -9.97 -3.18
N ASP A 59 -9.17 -9.36 -2.05
CA ASP A 59 -9.02 -7.92 -1.95
C ASP A 59 -7.95 -7.37 -2.92
N ILE A 60 -6.82 -8.06 -3.06
CA ILE A 60 -5.79 -7.66 -4.02
C ILE A 60 -6.35 -7.73 -5.46
N ASN A 61 -7.07 -8.80 -5.80
CA ASN A 61 -7.66 -8.96 -7.13
C ASN A 61 -8.72 -7.89 -7.44
N ASN A 62 -9.56 -7.55 -6.46
CA ASN A 62 -10.55 -6.49 -6.58
C ASN A 62 -9.87 -5.11 -6.76
N ALA A 63 -8.81 -4.85 -5.99
CA ALA A 63 -8.05 -3.61 -6.11
C ALA A 63 -7.37 -3.47 -7.49
N LEU A 64 -6.92 -4.58 -8.09
CA LEU A 64 -6.37 -4.59 -9.45
C LEU A 64 -7.40 -4.16 -10.50
N GLU A 65 -8.67 -4.54 -10.31
CA GLU A 65 -9.78 -4.24 -11.22
C GLU A 65 -10.44 -2.87 -10.97
N ASN A 66 -10.18 -2.24 -9.83
CA ASN A 66 -10.84 -0.99 -9.46
C ASN A 66 -10.35 0.19 -10.32
N GLU A 67 -11.15 0.63 -11.28
CA GLU A 67 -10.80 1.72 -12.20
C GLU A 67 -10.72 3.10 -11.53
N ASN A 68 -11.22 3.27 -10.31
CA ASN A 68 -11.24 4.55 -9.60
C ASN A 68 -9.99 4.80 -8.74
N THR A 69 -9.08 3.84 -8.69
CA THR A 69 -7.84 3.92 -7.90
C THR A 69 -6.65 3.45 -8.72
N ASP A 70 -5.47 3.93 -8.41
CA ASP A 70 -4.22 3.58 -9.11
C ASP A 70 -3.18 3.00 -8.14
N ILE A 71 -3.36 3.26 -6.84
CA ILE A 71 -2.45 2.80 -5.79
C ILE A 71 -3.13 1.71 -4.96
N ILE A 72 -2.49 0.59 -4.80
CA ILE A 72 -2.86 -0.46 -3.85
C ILE A 72 -1.97 -0.29 -2.62
N MET A 73 -2.52 0.26 -1.55
CA MET A 73 -1.78 0.57 -0.33
C MET A 73 -2.17 -0.38 0.79
N ALA A 74 -1.17 -0.95 1.45
CA ALA A 74 -1.42 -1.73 2.65
C ALA A 74 -1.94 -0.86 3.79
N SER A 75 -2.92 -1.35 4.54
CA SER A 75 -3.45 -0.66 5.72
C SER A 75 -2.41 -0.57 6.83
N ILE A 76 -1.68 -1.64 7.05
CA ILE A 76 -0.59 -1.80 8.02
C ILE A 76 0.21 -3.06 7.67
N GLY A 77 1.38 -3.23 8.27
CA GLY A 77 2.15 -4.47 8.25
C GLY A 77 1.54 -5.58 9.10
N GLY A 78 2.38 -6.51 9.56
CA GLY A 78 1.96 -7.67 10.37
C GLY A 78 3.05 -8.74 10.41
N TYR A 79 2.63 -10.02 10.28
CA TYR A 79 3.54 -11.16 10.39
C TYR A 79 3.24 -12.30 9.40
N ASN A 80 2.29 -12.15 8.49
CA ASN A 80 1.73 -13.27 7.74
C ASN A 80 1.36 -12.94 6.28
N SER A 81 1.85 -11.86 5.72
CA SER A 81 1.65 -11.54 4.31
C SER A 81 2.33 -12.57 3.38
N ASN A 82 3.35 -13.28 3.86
CA ASN A 82 4.00 -14.37 3.16
C ASN A 82 3.05 -15.52 2.76
N GLN A 83 1.93 -15.70 3.48
CA GLN A 83 0.91 -16.70 3.15
C GLN A 83 0.22 -16.47 1.80
N LEU A 84 0.36 -15.26 1.24
CA LEU A 84 -0.27 -14.88 -0.01
C LEU A 84 0.60 -15.19 -1.23
N LEU A 85 1.91 -15.41 -1.05
CA LEU A 85 2.89 -15.44 -2.13
C LEU A 85 2.56 -16.46 -3.23
N ASP A 86 2.13 -17.66 -2.85
CA ASP A 86 1.79 -18.73 -3.79
C ASP A 86 0.36 -18.64 -4.34
N LYS A 87 -0.44 -17.67 -3.84
CA LYS A 87 -1.84 -17.49 -4.21
C LYS A 87 -2.07 -16.28 -5.12
N LEU A 88 -1.06 -15.42 -5.26
CA LEU A 88 -1.16 -14.22 -6.09
C LEU A 88 -1.17 -14.57 -7.58
N ASP A 89 -2.06 -13.91 -8.30
CA ASP A 89 -2.06 -13.89 -9.76
C ASP A 89 -1.02 -12.87 -10.28
N TYR A 90 0.22 -13.36 -10.45
CA TYR A 90 1.33 -12.50 -10.91
C TYR A 90 1.17 -12.06 -12.38
N GLU A 91 0.43 -12.81 -13.19
CA GLU A 91 0.14 -12.43 -14.57
C GLU A 91 -0.78 -11.21 -14.58
N LYS A 92 -1.91 -11.28 -13.85
CA LYS A 92 -2.83 -10.17 -13.67
C LYS A 92 -2.15 -8.94 -13.06
N ILE A 93 -1.29 -9.14 -12.05
CA ILE A 93 -0.49 -8.06 -11.47
C ILE A 93 0.41 -7.44 -12.55
N SER A 94 1.09 -8.25 -13.35
CA SER A 94 1.99 -7.79 -14.40
C SER A 94 1.30 -6.92 -15.45
N GLU A 95 0.09 -7.27 -15.83
CA GLU A 95 -0.72 -6.56 -16.84
C GLU A 95 -1.37 -5.27 -16.29
N SER A 96 -1.55 -5.17 -14.98
CA SER A 96 -2.19 -4.00 -14.36
C SER A 96 -1.31 -2.75 -14.40
N ASN A 97 -1.92 -1.57 -14.33
CA ASN A 97 -1.21 -0.29 -14.16
C ASN A 97 -1.13 0.16 -12.69
N LYS A 98 -1.45 -0.73 -11.74
CA LYS A 98 -1.47 -0.40 -10.32
C LYS A 98 -0.07 -0.37 -9.72
N ILE A 99 0.11 0.50 -8.73
CA ILE A 99 1.33 0.61 -7.94
C ILE A 99 1.05 0.05 -6.55
N PHE A 100 1.86 -0.90 -6.11
CA PHE A 100 1.80 -1.44 -4.76
C PHE A 100 2.66 -0.62 -3.82
N CYS A 101 2.11 -0.27 -2.65
CA CYS A 101 2.80 0.55 -1.65
C CYS A 101 2.62 -0.04 -0.24
N GLY A 102 3.73 -0.10 0.51
CA GLY A 102 3.77 -0.56 1.90
C GLY A 102 5.18 -0.83 2.37
N TYR A 103 5.34 -1.31 3.60
CA TYR A 103 6.63 -1.68 4.19
C TYR A 103 6.45 -2.69 5.33
N SER A 104 7.50 -2.96 6.09
CA SER A 104 7.49 -3.95 7.17
C SER A 104 7.21 -5.36 6.64
N ASP A 105 6.25 -6.11 7.18
CA ASP A 105 5.85 -7.43 6.70
C ASP A 105 5.44 -7.42 5.21
N ILE A 106 4.86 -6.32 4.73
CA ILE A 106 4.45 -6.17 3.33
C ILE A 106 5.66 -6.23 2.36
N THR A 107 6.86 -6.01 2.84
CA THR A 107 8.07 -6.05 2.03
C THR A 107 8.25 -7.38 1.31
N CYS A 108 7.88 -8.51 1.94
CA CYS A 108 7.98 -9.81 1.28
C CYS A 108 7.05 -9.92 0.08
N LEU A 109 5.85 -9.35 0.19
CA LEU A 109 4.87 -9.27 -0.90
C LEU A 109 5.40 -8.37 -2.04
N LEU A 110 5.90 -7.19 -1.71
CA LEU A 110 6.47 -6.26 -2.69
C LEU A 110 7.66 -6.88 -3.44
N LEU A 111 8.57 -7.54 -2.72
CA LEU A 111 9.70 -8.23 -3.33
C LEU A 111 9.27 -9.36 -4.26
N ALA A 112 8.28 -10.17 -3.87
CA ALA A 112 7.74 -11.23 -4.71
C ALA A 112 7.13 -10.67 -6.00
N ILE A 113 6.33 -9.61 -5.91
CA ILE A 113 5.76 -8.91 -7.05
C ILE A 113 6.89 -8.42 -7.98
N TYR A 114 7.87 -7.68 -7.44
CA TYR A 114 8.97 -7.19 -8.24
C TYR A 114 9.77 -8.30 -8.93
N VAL A 115 10.13 -9.35 -8.20
CA VAL A 115 10.93 -10.46 -8.76
C VAL A 115 10.20 -11.18 -9.88
N LYS A 116 8.91 -11.45 -9.69
CA LYS A 116 8.11 -12.22 -10.64
C LYS A 116 7.58 -11.41 -11.82
N THR A 117 7.30 -10.13 -11.62
CA THR A 117 6.65 -9.30 -12.66
C THR A 117 7.53 -8.18 -13.20
N LYS A 118 8.63 -7.85 -12.54
CA LYS A 118 9.49 -6.69 -12.81
C LYS A 118 8.78 -5.34 -12.68
N LYS A 119 7.57 -5.30 -12.12
CA LYS A 119 6.86 -4.04 -11.86
C LYS A 119 7.54 -3.25 -10.75
N ILE A 120 7.54 -1.94 -10.91
CA ILE A 120 7.96 -1.03 -9.85
C ILE A 120 6.94 -1.11 -8.71
N VAL A 121 7.46 -1.28 -7.51
CA VAL A 121 6.71 -1.27 -6.24
C VAL A 121 7.30 -0.22 -5.31
N PHE A 122 6.49 0.35 -4.44
CA PHE A 122 6.95 1.36 -3.51
C PHE A 122 7.12 0.77 -2.12
N HIS A 123 8.36 0.68 -1.66
CA HIS A 123 8.65 0.48 -0.24
C HIS A 123 8.46 1.83 0.46
N GLY A 124 7.24 2.10 0.91
CA GLY A 124 6.77 3.40 1.35
C GLY A 124 5.69 3.31 2.43
N PRO A 125 5.05 4.43 2.77
CA PRO A 125 4.10 4.51 3.88
C PRO A 125 2.92 3.55 3.71
N THR A 126 2.34 3.15 4.84
CA THR A 126 1.07 2.44 4.92
C THR A 126 -0.04 3.40 5.36
N PHE A 127 -1.29 2.96 5.24
CA PHE A 127 -2.42 3.85 5.48
C PHE A 127 -2.54 4.25 6.95
N LEU A 128 -2.65 3.27 7.87
CA LEU A 128 -3.00 3.54 9.26
C LEU A 128 -1.88 4.21 10.07
N PRO A 129 -0.62 3.76 10.01
CA PRO A 129 0.48 4.40 10.74
C PRO A 129 0.80 5.80 10.23
N GLU A 130 0.96 5.99 8.91
CA GLU A 130 1.51 7.21 8.34
C GLU A 130 0.45 8.16 7.78
N ILE A 131 -0.48 7.64 6.93
CA ILE A 131 -1.49 8.52 6.32
C ILE A 131 -2.52 8.99 7.35
N CYS A 132 -2.82 8.14 8.35
CA CYS A 132 -3.77 8.48 9.41
C CYS A 132 -3.13 9.14 10.63
N GLU A 133 -1.92 9.71 10.53
CA GLU A 133 -1.24 10.34 11.66
C GLU A 133 -1.92 11.63 12.13
N TYR A 134 -1.68 12.02 13.39
CA TYR A 134 -2.27 13.21 13.99
C TYR A 134 -1.24 14.37 14.08
N PRO A 135 -1.63 15.58 13.72
CA PRO A 135 -2.94 16.02 13.19
C PRO A 135 -3.15 15.69 11.72
N GLN A 136 -2.09 15.33 11.00
CA GLN A 136 -2.03 14.93 9.59
C GLN A 136 -0.73 14.13 9.35
N PRO A 137 -0.55 13.49 8.19
CA PRO A 137 0.71 12.84 7.83
C PRO A 137 1.90 13.76 8.02
N TYR A 138 3.04 13.21 8.40
CA TYR A 138 4.29 13.99 8.41
C TYR A 138 4.55 14.55 7.02
N GLU A 139 4.81 15.86 6.95
CA GLU A 139 4.97 16.61 5.71
C GLU A 139 6.02 15.99 4.78
N TYR A 140 7.17 15.60 5.34
CA TYR A 140 8.22 14.95 4.56
C TYR A 140 7.74 13.64 3.92
N THR A 141 7.10 12.77 4.69
CA THR A 141 6.59 11.46 4.20
C THR A 141 5.55 11.66 3.10
N TRP A 142 4.61 12.59 3.31
CA TRP A 142 3.57 12.88 2.34
C TRP A 142 4.14 13.49 1.06
N ASN A 143 5.03 14.48 1.17
CA ASN A 143 5.61 15.15 0.01
C ASN A 143 6.41 14.17 -0.85
N CYS A 144 7.25 13.32 -0.23
CA CYS A 144 8.00 12.29 -0.96
C CYS A 144 7.07 11.32 -1.70
N LEU A 145 6.02 10.82 -1.03
CA LEU A 145 5.04 9.94 -1.69
C LEU A 145 4.33 10.67 -2.83
N ASN A 146 3.81 11.86 -2.58
CA ASN A 146 3.04 12.63 -3.55
C ASN A 146 3.87 13.04 -4.77
N GLU A 147 5.14 13.36 -4.58
CA GLU A 147 6.08 13.62 -5.68
C GLU A 147 6.30 12.38 -6.54
N LEU A 148 6.53 11.21 -5.93
CA LEU A 148 6.69 9.95 -6.66
C LEU A 148 5.44 9.56 -7.45
N LEU A 149 4.25 9.85 -6.92
CA LEU A 149 2.98 9.54 -7.56
C LEU A 149 2.67 10.46 -8.76
N ASN A 150 3.14 11.70 -8.74
CA ASN A 150 2.79 12.72 -9.72
C ASN A 150 3.93 13.10 -10.68
N ASN A 151 5.17 12.76 -10.36
CA ASN A 151 6.34 13.07 -11.18
C ASN A 151 6.98 11.78 -11.72
N SER A 152 7.27 11.79 -13.01
CA SER A 152 7.97 10.68 -13.68
C SER A 152 9.45 10.58 -13.31
N CYS A 153 9.96 11.47 -12.47
CA CYS A 153 11.38 11.55 -12.13
C CYS A 153 11.61 11.02 -10.70
N LEU A 154 12.39 9.95 -10.58
CA LEU A 154 12.93 9.49 -9.32
C LEU A 154 13.91 10.55 -8.79
N LEU A 155 13.60 11.16 -7.66
CA LEU A 155 14.58 11.96 -6.92
C LEU A 155 15.68 11.02 -6.40
N TYR A 156 16.80 11.03 -7.07
CA TYR A 156 17.99 10.32 -6.59
C TYR A 156 18.63 11.14 -5.47
N THR A 157 18.22 10.88 -4.24
CA THR A 157 18.76 11.58 -3.08
C THR A 157 20.00 10.89 -2.59
N SER A 158 21.13 11.56 -2.68
CA SER A 158 22.42 11.26 -2.03
C SER A 158 22.94 9.83 -2.16
N PRO A 159 24.13 9.61 -2.73
CA PRO A 159 24.77 8.29 -2.73
C PRO A 159 24.99 7.81 -1.29
N SER A 160 24.70 6.53 -1.04
CA SER A 160 25.04 5.87 0.22
C SER A 160 26.53 6.11 0.55
N PRO A 161 26.91 6.24 1.82
CA PRO A 161 28.32 6.29 2.21
C PRO A 161 29.17 5.11 1.67
N ARG A 162 28.52 4.00 1.30
CA ARG A 162 29.16 2.86 0.63
C ARG A 162 29.53 3.15 -0.83
N ASP A 163 28.76 3.98 -1.52
CA ASP A 163 28.99 4.32 -2.93
C ASP A 163 30.19 5.25 -3.13
N LYS A 164 30.67 5.90 -2.05
CA LYS A 164 31.88 6.74 -2.04
C LYS A 164 33.19 5.95 -1.93
N ARG A 165 33.12 4.62 -1.85
CA ARG A 165 34.30 3.74 -1.71
C ARG A 165 34.65 2.96 -2.98
N GLN A 166 34.03 3.29 -4.10
CA GLN A 166 34.40 2.76 -5.42
C GLN A 166 35.29 3.72 -6.17
#